data_e2c6c853c49d6dee3a6130b8a62228aa
#
_entry.id   e2c6c853c49d6dee3a6130b8a62228aa
#
_cell.length_a   1.000
_cell.length_b   1.000
_cell.length_c   1.000
_cell.angle_alpha   90.00
_cell.angle_beta   90.00
_cell.angle_gamma   90.00
#
_symmetry.space_group_name_H-M   'P 1'
#
loop_
_entity.id
_entity.type
_entity.pdbx_description
1 polymer ?
#
loop_
_entity_poly.entity_id
_entity_poly.type
_entity_poly.pdbx_seq_one_letter_code
_entity_poly.pdbx_strand_id
1 'polypeptide(L)'
;MDLLNKKVLVVGLGLSGEACARFLKNRGAQVTVNDADDQIHLRNTSEQLRASGIKTVLGGHRSRLFEQADLICLSPGVPHTLKPIARARKLGIQVLGEIELASRFIAEPIVAVTGTNGKTTTTTLIGEMLKASGRRVFVGGNIGRPLVEYPDLEKPAEIVVVEVSSFQLDTIETFRPQVSVLLNITSDHLNRYPDFDAYIQSKGRILNNQGPNDTVVYNAGDEFIAALMTGQSFRKLPFYGYGQAPPQFKEGAAVTSQTILIRQDGKEHWIDLNRCRLLGNHHYEDIAAACLATLAAGGTVTGIHRALDDFDGLPHRMEPVRTFKRVLYVNDSKGTNVNAVARALDSFEAVILIMGGQDKGGDFASLAPLVADKVKRLIVVGESAAVISTVLGRVVPTDKVSDMTAAVQKAHDFAVPGDVVLLSPGCASFDQYENYAARGNDFRRNVEQLQ
;
A
#
# COMPACT_ATOMS: atom_id res chain seq x y z
N MET A 1 -9.42 26.13 6.75
CA MET A 1 -8.00 26.58 6.90
C MET A 1 -7.76 27.75 5.96
N ASP A 2 -7.25 28.89 6.44
CA ASP A 2 -6.92 30.04 5.59
C ASP A 2 -5.45 29.94 5.15
N LEU A 3 -5.20 30.00 3.84
CA LEU A 3 -3.87 29.88 3.19
C LEU A 3 -3.43 31.18 2.47
N LEU A 4 -4.33 32.17 2.39
CA LEU A 4 -4.05 33.40 1.66
C LEU A 4 -2.81 34.12 2.23
N ASN A 5 -1.84 34.41 1.37
CA ASN A 5 -0.58 35.08 1.70
C ASN A 5 0.32 34.32 2.72
N LYS A 6 -0.04 33.12 3.17
CA LYS A 6 0.83 32.31 4.04
C LYS A 6 2.08 31.87 3.32
N LYS A 7 3.22 31.94 3.98
CA LYS A 7 4.49 31.37 3.51
C LYS A 7 4.50 29.87 3.80
N VAL A 8 4.30 29.06 2.76
CA VAL A 8 4.23 27.61 2.91
C VAL A 8 5.48 26.96 2.31
N LEU A 9 6.16 26.16 3.13
CA LEU A 9 7.27 25.33 2.68
C LEU A 9 6.76 23.91 2.41
N VAL A 10 6.83 23.47 1.16
CA VAL A 10 6.59 22.06 0.77
C VAL A 10 7.95 21.36 0.78
N VAL A 11 8.07 20.26 1.51
CA VAL A 11 9.31 19.48 1.65
C VAL A 11 9.15 18.13 0.97
N GLY A 12 10.01 17.86 -0.02
CA GLY A 12 9.95 16.73 -0.93
C GLY A 12 9.23 17.06 -2.24
N LEU A 13 9.90 16.86 -3.39
CA LEU A 13 9.41 17.17 -4.73
C LEU A 13 9.05 15.89 -5.52
N GLY A 14 8.44 14.91 -4.87
CA GLY A 14 7.75 13.79 -5.53
C GLY A 14 6.33 14.19 -5.97
N LEU A 15 5.54 13.22 -6.45
CA LEU A 15 4.16 13.44 -6.92
C LEU A 15 3.30 14.20 -5.89
N SER A 16 3.30 13.78 -4.62
CA SER A 16 2.54 14.45 -3.57
C SER A 16 3.04 15.87 -3.30
N GLY A 17 4.35 16.11 -3.37
CA GLY A 17 4.91 17.45 -3.13
C GLY A 17 4.57 18.43 -4.25
N GLU A 18 4.64 17.99 -5.51
CA GLU A 18 4.20 18.79 -6.66
C GLU A 18 2.71 19.13 -6.56
N ALA A 19 1.86 18.13 -6.28
CA ALA A 19 0.42 18.32 -6.11
C ALA A 19 0.12 19.32 -4.97
N CYS A 20 0.77 19.17 -3.80
CA CYS A 20 0.65 20.11 -2.69
C CYS A 20 1.06 21.55 -3.09
N ALA A 21 2.17 21.68 -3.81
CA ALA A 21 2.66 22.99 -4.20
C ALA A 21 1.67 23.73 -5.11
N ARG A 22 1.09 23.04 -6.09
CA ARG A 22 0.04 23.58 -6.99
C ARG A 22 -1.23 23.92 -6.23
N PHE A 23 -1.73 23.00 -5.39
CA PHE A 23 -2.90 23.19 -4.56
C PHE A 23 -2.80 24.42 -3.65
N LEU A 24 -1.67 24.57 -2.96
CA LEU A 24 -1.40 25.69 -2.07
C LEU A 24 -1.31 27.01 -2.84
N LYS A 25 -0.66 27.00 -3.99
CA LYS A 25 -0.54 28.16 -4.87
C LYS A 25 -1.90 28.64 -5.36
N ASN A 26 -2.78 27.72 -5.79
CA ASN A 26 -4.14 28.02 -6.24
C ASN A 26 -4.98 28.67 -5.13
N ARG A 27 -4.63 28.46 -3.86
CA ARG A 27 -5.28 29.07 -2.67
C ARG A 27 -4.57 30.34 -2.16
N GLY A 28 -3.70 30.91 -2.97
CA GLY A 28 -3.07 32.20 -2.68
C GLY A 28 -1.89 32.14 -1.72
N ALA A 29 -1.36 30.94 -1.43
CA ALA A 29 -0.15 30.82 -0.60
C ALA A 29 1.13 31.25 -1.36
N GLN A 30 2.11 31.75 -0.61
CA GLN A 30 3.47 32.00 -1.08
C GLN A 30 4.28 30.71 -0.92
N VAL A 31 4.29 29.87 -1.97
CA VAL A 31 4.85 28.52 -1.90
C VAL A 31 6.33 28.51 -2.24
N THR A 32 7.11 27.83 -1.40
CA THR A 32 8.48 27.40 -1.68
C THR A 32 8.54 25.88 -1.57
N VAL A 33 9.09 25.21 -2.58
CA VAL A 33 9.36 23.76 -2.56
C VAL A 33 10.82 23.52 -2.28
N ASN A 34 11.12 22.61 -1.35
CA ASN A 34 12.48 22.21 -1.01
C ASN A 34 12.65 20.70 -1.12
N ASP A 35 13.71 20.25 -1.77
CA ASP A 35 14.13 18.86 -1.78
C ASP A 35 15.63 18.72 -1.41
N ALA A 36 15.98 17.60 -0.77
CA ALA A 36 17.36 17.27 -0.45
C ALA A 36 18.18 16.92 -1.70
N ASP A 37 17.52 16.34 -2.68
CA ASP A 37 18.10 15.90 -3.94
C ASP A 37 18.00 16.99 -5.02
N ASP A 38 18.86 16.89 -6.05
CA ASP A 38 18.87 17.77 -7.22
C ASP A 38 18.97 17.02 -8.55
N GLN A 39 18.58 15.72 -8.57
CA GLN A 39 18.65 14.88 -9.76
C GLN A 39 17.85 15.47 -10.94
N ILE A 40 18.19 15.04 -12.16
CA ILE A 40 17.70 15.66 -13.39
C ILE A 40 16.17 15.64 -13.52
N HIS A 41 15.51 14.56 -13.07
CA HIS A 41 14.05 14.46 -13.09
C HIS A 41 13.37 15.50 -12.17
N LEU A 42 13.96 15.81 -11.01
CA LEU A 42 13.48 16.85 -10.10
C LEU A 42 13.70 18.25 -10.68
N ARG A 43 14.76 18.46 -11.46
CA ARG A 43 15.03 19.73 -12.13
C ARG A 43 13.94 20.07 -13.12
N ASN A 44 13.48 19.13 -13.93
CA ASN A 44 12.39 19.33 -14.88
C ASN A 44 11.09 19.76 -14.19
N THR A 45 10.69 19.06 -13.13
CA THR A 45 9.51 19.43 -12.32
C THR A 45 9.72 20.79 -11.63
N SER A 46 10.90 21.07 -11.15
CA SER A 46 11.28 22.36 -10.54
C SER A 46 11.12 23.52 -11.53
N GLU A 47 11.55 23.36 -12.78
CA GLU A 47 11.40 24.38 -13.81
C GLU A 47 9.94 24.67 -14.14
N GLN A 48 9.10 23.64 -14.25
CA GLN A 48 7.66 23.78 -14.45
C GLN A 48 6.98 24.52 -13.30
N LEU A 49 7.36 24.23 -12.05
CA LEU A 49 6.85 24.92 -10.88
C LEU A 49 7.29 26.39 -10.83
N ARG A 50 8.55 26.69 -11.20
CA ARG A 50 9.04 28.08 -11.32
C ARG A 50 8.30 28.88 -12.37
N ALA A 51 8.02 28.27 -13.53
CA ALA A 51 7.21 28.89 -14.58
C ALA A 51 5.79 29.21 -14.08
N SER A 52 5.26 28.44 -13.12
CA SER A 52 3.97 28.70 -12.45
C SER A 52 4.10 29.68 -11.26
N GLY A 53 5.25 30.33 -11.03
CA GLY A 53 5.47 31.28 -9.96
C GLY A 53 5.65 30.64 -8.57
N ILE A 54 6.07 29.37 -8.50
CA ILE A 54 6.41 28.66 -7.28
C ILE A 54 7.93 28.63 -7.12
N LYS A 55 8.47 29.04 -5.98
CA LYS A 55 9.91 28.98 -5.71
C LYS A 55 10.34 27.56 -5.43
N THR A 56 11.53 27.15 -5.92
CA THR A 56 12.11 25.84 -5.66
C THR A 56 13.57 25.96 -5.20
N VAL A 57 13.95 25.15 -4.22
CA VAL A 57 15.31 25.07 -3.63
C VAL A 57 15.66 23.59 -3.52
N LEU A 58 16.56 23.12 -4.38
CA LEU A 58 17.03 21.74 -4.44
C LEU A 58 18.45 21.63 -3.87
N GLY A 59 18.89 20.39 -3.57
CA GLY A 59 20.25 20.07 -3.14
C GLY A 59 20.51 20.37 -1.67
N GLY A 60 19.54 20.09 -0.79
CA GLY A 60 19.71 20.15 0.65
C GLY A 60 18.62 20.91 1.40
N HIS A 61 18.58 20.68 2.71
CA HIS A 61 17.60 21.29 3.62
C HIS A 61 18.23 22.47 4.39
N ARG A 62 17.99 23.70 3.93
CA ARG A 62 18.49 24.92 4.57
C ARG A 62 17.58 25.31 5.73
N SER A 63 18.04 25.25 6.98
CA SER A 63 17.25 25.52 8.20
C SER A 63 16.44 26.81 8.14
N ARG A 64 17.00 27.89 7.56
CA ARG A 64 16.32 29.19 7.43
C ARG A 64 15.00 29.10 6.67
N LEU A 65 14.87 28.21 5.67
CA LEU A 65 13.59 28.02 4.94
C LEU A 65 12.50 27.49 5.87
N PHE A 66 12.86 26.57 6.75
CA PHE A 66 11.93 25.96 7.71
C PHE A 66 11.50 26.95 8.78
N GLU A 67 12.43 27.76 9.27
CA GLU A 67 12.21 28.75 10.34
C GLU A 67 11.38 29.98 9.89
N GLN A 68 11.34 30.27 8.59
CA GLN A 68 10.61 31.40 8.01
C GLN A 68 9.24 31.04 7.45
N ALA A 69 8.83 29.77 7.50
CA ALA A 69 7.55 29.32 7.05
C ALA A 69 6.46 29.56 8.10
N ASP A 70 5.24 29.88 7.65
CA ASP A 70 4.04 29.89 8.49
C ASP A 70 3.43 28.49 8.61
N LEU A 71 3.71 27.63 7.61
CA LEU A 71 3.25 26.25 7.51
C LEU A 71 4.28 25.42 6.75
N ILE A 72 4.50 24.19 7.18
CA ILE A 72 5.31 23.21 6.46
C ILE A 72 4.40 22.04 6.04
N CYS A 73 4.44 21.70 4.74
CA CYS A 73 3.75 20.53 4.20
C CYS A 73 4.78 19.46 3.79
N LEU A 74 4.63 18.24 4.31
CA LEU A 74 5.56 17.14 4.09
C LEU A 74 5.04 16.15 3.07
N SER A 75 5.88 15.80 2.09
CA SER A 75 5.66 14.62 1.26
C SER A 75 5.91 13.34 2.09
N PRO A 76 5.19 12.23 1.83
CA PRO A 76 5.30 10.99 2.62
C PRO A 76 6.71 10.39 2.69
N GLY A 77 7.52 10.59 1.64
CA GLY A 77 8.92 10.14 1.59
C GLY A 77 9.87 10.85 2.56
N VAL A 78 9.52 12.06 2.99
CA VAL A 78 10.36 12.88 3.86
C VAL A 78 10.21 12.45 5.33
N PRO A 79 11.31 12.11 6.03
CA PRO A 79 11.24 11.81 7.46
C PRO A 79 10.75 13.01 8.27
N HIS A 80 9.64 12.85 8.98
CA HIS A 80 9.09 13.91 9.84
C HIS A 80 10.00 14.24 11.04
N THR A 81 11.04 13.42 11.27
CA THR A 81 12.03 13.54 12.34
C THR A 81 13.27 14.35 11.93
N LEU A 82 13.36 14.85 10.70
CA LEU A 82 14.49 15.67 10.24
C LEU A 82 14.75 16.84 11.18
N LYS A 83 16.04 17.10 11.47
CA LYS A 83 16.46 18.18 12.38
C LYS A 83 15.83 19.55 12.06
N PRO A 84 15.76 20.03 10.80
CA PRO A 84 15.09 21.29 10.47
C PRO A 84 13.58 21.28 10.81
N ILE A 85 12.90 20.15 10.62
CA ILE A 85 11.46 19.99 10.94
C ILE A 85 11.26 20.00 12.45
N ALA A 86 12.09 19.25 13.20
CA ALA A 86 12.02 19.24 14.67
C ALA A 86 12.26 20.65 15.26
N ARG A 87 13.15 21.43 14.65
CA ARG A 87 13.41 22.83 15.05
C ARG A 87 12.22 23.73 14.72
N ALA A 88 11.62 23.62 13.54
CA ALA A 88 10.44 24.38 13.16
C ALA A 88 9.26 24.13 14.13
N ARG A 89 9.01 22.86 14.51
CA ARG A 89 8.00 22.52 15.53
C ARG A 89 8.26 23.18 16.89
N LYS A 90 9.54 23.24 17.33
CA LYS A 90 9.91 23.95 18.57
C LYS A 90 9.65 25.46 18.49
N LEU A 91 9.64 26.05 17.30
CA LEU A 91 9.28 27.45 17.06
C LEU A 91 7.77 27.66 16.90
N GLY A 92 6.95 26.62 17.08
CA GLY A 92 5.49 26.68 16.94
C GLY A 92 4.99 26.64 15.50
N ILE A 93 5.85 26.35 14.53
CA ILE A 93 5.45 26.24 13.11
C ILE A 93 4.72 24.93 12.90
N GLN A 94 3.50 25.01 12.34
CA GLN A 94 2.70 23.84 12.05
C GLN A 94 3.31 23.01 10.92
N VAL A 95 3.32 21.68 11.09
CA VAL A 95 3.90 20.72 10.14
C VAL A 95 2.86 19.66 9.83
N LEU A 96 2.31 19.67 8.63
CA LEU A 96 1.26 18.77 8.17
C LEU A 96 1.79 17.85 7.07
N GLY A 97 1.28 16.62 7.02
CA GLY A 97 1.40 15.77 5.84
C GLY A 97 0.37 16.13 4.77
N GLU A 98 0.55 15.60 3.57
CA GLU A 98 -0.33 15.81 2.42
C GLU A 98 -1.78 15.38 2.73
N ILE A 99 -1.97 14.19 3.34
CA ILE A 99 -3.29 13.65 3.73
C ILE A 99 -4.00 14.56 4.73
N GLU A 100 -3.28 15.06 5.73
CA GLU A 100 -3.84 15.99 6.72
C GLU A 100 -4.23 17.32 6.07
N LEU A 101 -3.35 17.86 5.22
CA LEU A 101 -3.65 19.11 4.50
C LEU A 101 -4.91 18.94 3.64
N ALA A 102 -4.97 17.88 2.85
CA ALA A 102 -6.09 17.60 1.94
C ALA A 102 -7.41 17.43 2.70
N SER A 103 -7.40 16.65 3.79
CA SER A 103 -8.62 16.34 4.57
C SER A 103 -9.30 17.57 5.16
N ARG A 104 -8.55 18.64 5.41
CA ARG A 104 -9.11 19.92 5.90
C ARG A 104 -9.99 20.66 4.87
N PHE A 105 -10.00 20.22 3.63
CA PHE A 105 -10.79 20.75 2.52
C PHE A 105 -11.77 19.74 1.93
N ILE A 106 -11.96 18.60 2.59
CA ILE A 106 -12.87 17.52 2.18
C ILE A 106 -14.02 17.46 3.17
N ALA A 107 -15.25 17.58 2.66
CA ALA A 107 -16.47 17.47 3.46
C ALA A 107 -17.12 16.07 3.34
N GLU A 108 -16.81 15.36 2.28
CA GLU A 108 -17.37 14.06 1.94
C GLU A 108 -16.84 12.96 2.89
N PRO A 109 -17.62 11.88 3.09
CA PRO A 109 -17.18 10.72 3.84
C PRO A 109 -15.90 10.12 3.29
N ILE A 110 -14.94 9.84 4.20
CA ILE A 110 -13.66 9.22 3.86
C ILE A 110 -13.65 7.77 4.33
N VAL A 111 -13.31 6.85 3.44
CA VAL A 111 -12.92 5.47 3.75
C VAL A 111 -11.39 5.39 3.65
N ALA A 112 -10.70 5.13 4.76
CA ALA A 112 -9.25 5.08 4.79
C ALA A 112 -8.74 3.66 5.04
N VAL A 113 -7.80 3.19 4.22
CA VAL A 113 -7.23 1.84 4.30
C VAL A 113 -5.76 1.89 4.66
N THR A 114 -5.38 1.19 5.74
CA THR A 114 -3.98 0.99 6.13
C THR A 114 -3.69 -0.48 6.44
N GLY A 115 -2.42 -0.79 6.55
CA GLY A 115 -1.89 -2.13 6.82
C GLY A 115 -0.46 -2.23 6.32
N THR A 116 0.22 -3.33 6.59
CA THR A 116 1.52 -3.60 5.97
C THR A 116 1.33 -4.05 4.53
N ASN A 117 0.49 -5.04 4.29
CA ASN A 117 0.17 -5.62 2.99
C ASN A 117 -1.33 -5.51 2.68
N GLY A 118 -1.74 -5.68 1.42
CA GLY A 118 -3.14 -5.69 0.98
C GLY A 118 -3.78 -4.31 0.72
N LYS A 119 -3.18 -3.21 1.21
CA LYS A 119 -3.76 -1.85 1.12
C LYS A 119 -4.31 -1.48 -0.25
N THR A 120 -3.49 -1.58 -1.29
CA THR A 120 -3.86 -1.16 -2.66
C THR A 120 -4.99 -2.01 -3.22
N THR A 121 -4.92 -3.34 -3.02
CA THR A 121 -5.98 -4.27 -3.46
C THR A 121 -7.30 -3.92 -2.78
N THR A 122 -7.29 -3.80 -1.46
CA THR A 122 -8.49 -3.45 -0.68
C THR A 122 -9.02 -2.06 -1.05
N THR A 123 -8.16 -1.04 -1.16
CA THR A 123 -8.58 0.33 -1.54
C THR A 123 -9.23 0.34 -2.92
N THR A 124 -8.64 -0.37 -3.89
CA THR A 124 -9.20 -0.45 -5.25
C THR A 124 -10.50 -1.21 -5.25
N LEU A 125 -10.58 -2.37 -4.57
CA LEU A 125 -11.81 -3.15 -4.46
C LEU A 125 -12.96 -2.33 -3.84
N ILE A 126 -12.73 -1.61 -2.75
CA ILE A 126 -13.74 -0.72 -2.14
C ILE A 126 -14.21 0.30 -3.18
N GLY A 127 -13.29 0.92 -3.90
CA GLY A 127 -13.60 1.88 -4.94
C GLY A 127 -14.51 1.28 -6.04
N GLU A 128 -14.15 0.11 -6.57
CA GLU A 128 -14.92 -0.57 -7.61
C GLU A 128 -16.28 -1.08 -7.09
N MET A 129 -16.35 -1.63 -5.88
CA MET A 129 -17.59 -2.07 -5.25
C MET A 129 -18.57 -0.91 -5.00
N LEU A 130 -18.07 0.25 -4.56
CA LEU A 130 -18.89 1.45 -4.38
C LEU A 130 -19.35 2.03 -5.72
N LYS A 131 -18.49 2.07 -6.75
CA LYS A 131 -18.91 2.46 -8.11
C LYS A 131 -19.96 1.53 -8.68
N ALA A 132 -19.78 0.21 -8.55
CA ALA A 132 -20.76 -0.79 -8.97
C ALA A 132 -22.07 -0.71 -8.16
N SER A 133 -22.04 -0.10 -6.97
CA SER A 133 -23.20 0.25 -6.16
C SER A 133 -23.88 1.56 -6.58
N GLY A 134 -23.41 2.23 -7.66
CA GLY A 134 -23.98 3.47 -8.21
C GLY A 134 -23.46 4.74 -7.53
N ARG A 135 -22.37 4.68 -6.75
CA ARG A 135 -21.77 5.87 -6.11
C ARG A 135 -20.72 6.53 -6.98
N ARG A 136 -20.60 7.85 -6.91
CA ARG A 136 -19.44 8.58 -7.44
C ARG A 136 -18.32 8.51 -6.40
N VAL A 137 -17.19 7.92 -6.78
CA VAL A 137 -16.08 7.61 -5.88
C VAL A 137 -14.78 8.22 -6.39
N PHE A 138 -14.05 8.90 -5.50
CA PHE A 138 -12.64 9.20 -5.70
C PHE A 138 -11.80 8.10 -5.03
N VAL A 139 -10.76 7.63 -5.71
CA VAL A 139 -9.79 6.69 -5.16
C VAL A 139 -8.39 7.28 -5.32
N GLY A 140 -7.63 7.36 -4.22
CA GLY A 140 -6.29 7.95 -4.25
C GLY A 140 -5.54 7.83 -2.93
N GLY A 141 -4.66 8.79 -2.65
CA GLY A 141 -3.81 8.84 -1.45
C GLY A 141 -2.39 8.32 -1.70
N ASN A 142 -1.96 7.29 -0.97
CA ASN A 142 -0.64 6.67 -1.16
C ASN A 142 -0.52 5.88 -2.48
N ILE A 143 -1.60 5.78 -3.23
CA ILE A 143 -1.68 5.17 -4.56
C ILE A 143 -2.30 6.13 -5.56
N GLY A 144 -1.93 6.00 -6.83
CA GLY A 144 -2.53 6.75 -7.92
C GLY A 144 -2.41 8.27 -7.72
N ARG A 145 -3.53 8.92 -7.48
CA ARG A 145 -3.63 10.38 -7.33
C ARG A 145 -3.42 10.82 -5.88
N PRO A 146 -2.57 11.79 -5.57
CA PRO A 146 -2.50 12.42 -4.24
C PRO A 146 -3.88 12.93 -3.80
N LEU A 147 -4.20 12.78 -2.50
CA LEU A 147 -5.51 13.21 -1.97
C LEU A 147 -5.74 14.71 -2.13
N VAL A 148 -4.66 15.50 -2.05
CA VAL A 148 -4.70 16.96 -2.19
C VAL A 148 -5.21 17.45 -3.55
N GLU A 149 -5.28 16.60 -4.57
CA GLU A 149 -5.90 16.92 -5.87
C GLU A 149 -7.43 16.85 -5.84
N TYR A 150 -7.99 16.12 -4.87
CA TYR A 150 -9.44 15.90 -4.81
C TYR A 150 -10.25 17.18 -4.64
N PRO A 151 -9.90 18.13 -3.73
CA PRO A 151 -10.69 19.34 -3.53
C PRO A 151 -10.74 20.30 -4.75
N ASP A 152 -9.89 20.09 -5.75
CA ASP A 152 -9.86 20.87 -6.99
C ASP A 152 -10.60 20.20 -8.16
N LEU A 153 -11.31 19.08 -7.91
CA LEU A 153 -12.12 18.42 -8.92
C LEU A 153 -13.40 19.19 -9.21
N GLU A 154 -13.74 19.37 -10.47
CA GLU A 154 -14.98 20.04 -10.89
C GLU A 154 -16.26 19.37 -10.37
N LYS A 155 -16.22 18.04 -10.24
CA LYS A 155 -17.33 17.24 -9.73
C LYS A 155 -16.90 16.47 -8.51
N PRO A 156 -17.38 16.82 -7.31
CA PRO A 156 -17.07 16.09 -6.09
C PRO A 156 -17.61 14.65 -6.16
N ALA A 157 -16.89 13.74 -5.53
CA ALA A 157 -17.37 12.40 -5.27
C ALA A 157 -18.48 12.42 -4.17
N GLU A 158 -19.14 11.29 -3.99
CA GLU A 158 -20.02 11.09 -2.81
C GLU A 158 -19.24 10.44 -1.68
N ILE A 159 -18.16 9.72 -2.02
CA ILE A 159 -17.29 8.99 -1.09
C ILE A 159 -15.85 9.10 -1.58
N VAL A 160 -14.94 9.37 -0.65
CA VAL A 160 -13.51 9.44 -0.90
C VAL A 160 -12.85 8.20 -0.29
N VAL A 161 -12.22 7.35 -1.10
CA VAL A 161 -11.52 6.14 -0.67
C VAL A 161 -10.03 6.37 -0.78
N VAL A 162 -9.29 6.23 0.34
CA VAL A 162 -7.87 6.55 0.38
C VAL A 162 -7.02 5.42 0.93
N GLU A 163 -5.95 5.10 0.23
CA GLU A 163 -4.84 4.33 0.81
C GLU A 163 -3.98 5.25 1.68
N VAL A 164 -3.68 4.84 2.90
CA VAL A 164 -2.84 5.62 3.81
C VAL A 164 -1.68 4.78 4.35
N SER A 165 -0.45 5.29 4.16
CA SER A 165 0.77 4.69 4.72
C SER A 165 0.97 5.10 6.18
N SER A 166 1.81 4.36 6.93
CA SER A 166 2.22 4.75 8.28
C SER A 166 2.89 6.13 8.29
N PHE A 167 3.71 6.45 7.28
CA PHE A 167 4.39 7.75 7.18
C PHE A 167 3.42 8.94 7.04
N GLN A 168 2.31 8.73 6.35
CA GLN A 168 1.25 9.73 6.25
C GLN A 168 0.49 9.87 7.58
N LEU A 169 0.24 8.76 8.28
CA LEU A 169 -0.40 8.75 9.59
C LEU A 169 0.45 9.43 10.67
N ASP A 170 1.78 9.43 10.57
CA ASP A 170 2.66 10.12 11.52
C ASP A 170 2.48 11.65 11.56
N THR A 171 1.83 12.20 10.55
CA THR A 171 1.67 13.65 10.37
C THR A 171 0.23 14.11 10.38
N ILE A 172 -0.72 13.27 10.80
CA ILE A 172 -2.12 13.65 10.98
C ILE A 172 -2.35 14.37 12.31
N GLU A 173 -3.29 15.30 12.31
CA GLU A 173 -3.79 16.03 13.48
C GLU A 173 -5.31 15.86 13.63
N THR A 174 -6.06 16.20 12.58
CA THR A 174 -7.52 16.20 12.54
C THR A 174 -8.13 15.22 11.54
N PHE A 175 -7.31 14.56 10.74
CA PHE A 175 -7.77 13.56 9.78
C PHE A 175 -8.66 12.52 10.45
N ARG A 176 -9.91 12.44 9.99
CA ARG A 176 -10.96 11.58 10.56
C ARG A 176 -11.70 10.84 9.45
N PRO A 177 -11.36 9.58 9.17
CA PRO A 177 -12.16 8.74 8.29
C PRO A 177 -13.44 8.28 9.00
N GLN A 178 -14.58 8.27 8.30
CA GLN A 178 -15.83 7.68 8.79
C GLN A 178 -15.76 6.15 8.80
N VAL A 179 -14.98 5.57 7.88
CA VAL A 179 -14.66 4.14 7.87
C VAL A 179 -13.15 3.97 7.79
N SER A 180 -12.56 3.33 8.79
CA SER A 180 -11.16 2.91 8.78
C SER A 180 -11.05 1.41 8.51
N VAL A 181 -10.03 1.01 7.76
CA VAL A 181 -9.70 -0.39 7.51
C VAL A 181 -8.27 -0.68 7.93
N LEU A 182 -8.09 -1.61 8.87
CA LEU A 182 -6.79 -2.10 9.34
C LEU A 182 -6.62 -3.56 8.92
N LEU A 183 -5.73 -3.82 7.96
CA LEU A 183 -5.61 -5.13 7.32
C LEU A 183 -4.69 -6.09 8.06
N ASN A 184 -3.47 -5.65 8.36
CA ASN A 184 -2.44 -6.43 9.06
C ASN A 184 -1.28 -5.53 9.49
N ILE A 185 -0.56 -5.95 10.53
CA ILE A 185 0.67 -5.30 10.98
C ILE A 185 1.77 -6.35 11.10
N THR A 186 2.71 -6.32 10.19
CA THR A 186 3.88 -7.20 10.17
C THR A 186 5.14 -6.34 9.99
N SER A 187 6.30 -6.87 10.38
CA SER A 187 7.57 -6.15 10.34
C SER A 187 7.87 -5.62 8.93
N ASP A 188 7.95 -4.30 8.80
CA ASP A 188 8.36 -3.57 7.58
C ASP A 188 8.85 -2.18 7.99
N HIS A 189 9.67 -1.55 7.16
CA HIS A 189 10.15 -0.17 7.35
C HIS A 189 10.89 0.11 8.68
N LEU A 190 11.53 -0.89 9.30
CA LEU A 190 12.25 -0.72 10.57
C LEU A 190 13.47 0.23 10.46
N ASN A 191 13.90 0.56 9.25
CA ASN A 191 14.87 1.62 9.01
C ASN A 191 14.30 3.03 9.22
N ARG A 192 12.98 3.18 9.36
CA ARG A 192 12.27 4.47 9.54
C ARG A 192 11.70 4.64 10.95
N TYR A 193 11.52 3.55 11.69
CA TYR A 193 11.00 3.54 13.05
C TYR A 193 12.06 3.02 14.03
N PRO A 194 12.09 3.53 15.26
CA PRO A 194 13.06 3.09 16.27
C PRO A 194 12.88 1.60 16.63
N ASP A 195 11.64 1.10 16.60
CA ASP A 195 11.26 -0.26 16.90
C ASP A 195 9.92 -0.62 16.23
N PHE A 196 9.50 -1.87 16.40
CA PHE A 196 8.26 -2.36 15.82
C PHE A 196 7.02 -1.77 16.52
N ASP A 197 7.09 -1.48 17.81
CA ASP A 197 5.99 -0.86 18.56
C ASP A 197 5.67 0.54 18.03
N ALA A 198 6.68 1.33 17.71
CA ALA A 198 6.50 2.64 17.07
C ALA A 198 5.79 2.51 15.71
N TYR A 199 6.06 1.46 14.93
CA TYR A 199 5.37 1.19 13.68
C TYR A 199 3.90 0.79 13.90
N ILE A 200 3.60 -0.04 14.91
CA ILE A 200 2.23 -0.38 15.32
C ILE A 200 1.46 0.88 15.70
N GLN A 201 2.05 1.71 16.57
CA GLN A 201 1.43 2.96 17.02
C GLN A 201 1.20 3.93 15.86
N SER A 202 2.13 4.02 14.91
CA SER A 202 1.97 4.84 13.71
C SER A 202 0.71 4.44 12.92
N LYS A 203 0.51 3.14 12.67
CA LYS A 203 -0.71 2.67 11.98
C LYS A 203 -1.97 2.87 12.81
N GLY A 204 -1.89 2.70 14.12
CA GLY A 204 -2.99 2.92 15.06
C GLY A 204 -3.51 4.36 15.05
N ARG A 205 -2.68 5.34 14.63
CA ARG A 205 -3.11 6.75 14.55
C ARG A 205 -4.30 6.98 13.64
N ILE A 206 -4.61 6.10 12.69
CA ILE A 206 -5.80 6.19 11.84
C ILE A 206 -7.10 6.27 12.67
N LEU A 207 -7.07 5.79 13.91
CA LEU A 207 -8.19 5.73 14.86
C LEU A 207 -8.32 6.99 15.74
N ASN A 208 -7.27 7.84 15.81
CA ASN A 208 -7.14 8.87 16.84
C ASN A 208 -8.32 9.87 16.90
N ASN A 209 -8.93 10.17 15.77
CA ASN A 209 -9.99 11.18 15.68
C ASN A 209 -11.38 10.56 15.44
N GLN A 210 -11.48 9.22 15.42
CA GLN A 210 -12.76 8.53 15.26
C GLN A 210 -13.60 8.57 16.53
N GLY A 211 -14.91 8.65 16.36
CA GLY A 211 -15.88 8.69 17.44
C GLY A 211 -16.99 7.63 17.29
N PRO A 212 -18.01 7.65 18.14
CA PRO A 212 -19.05 6.59 18.21
C PRO A 212 -19.80 6.34 16.89
N ASN A 213 -19.87 7.34 16.02
CA ASN A 213 -20.58 7.24 14.74
C ASN A 213 -19.69 6.72 13.59
N ASP A 214 -18.39 6.54 13.85
CA ASP A 214 -17.45 6.03 12.86
C ASP A 214 -17.33 4.51 12.96
N THR A 215 -16.91 3.87 11.88
CA THR A 215 -16.79 2.42 11.80
C THR A 215 -15.34 2.02 11.56
N VAL A 216 -14.89 0.98 12.26
CA VAL A 216 -13.57 0.36 12.03
C VAL A 216 -13.75 -1.06 11.57
N VAL A 217 -13.24 -1.36 10.37
CA VAL A 217 -13.09 -2.70 9.83
C VAL A 217 -11.68 -3.17 10.15
N TYR A 218 -11.53 -4.30 10.81
CA TYR A 218 -10.21 -4.71 11.29
C TYR A 218 -10.01 -6.22 11.26
N ASN A 219 -8.77 -6.64 11.04
CA ASN A 219 -8.38 -8.05 11.13
C ASN A 219 -8.35 -8.50 12.60
N ALA A 220 -9.30 -9.33 12.97
CA ALA A 220 -9.38 -9.87 14.34
C ALA A 220 -8.39 -11.01 14.59
N GLY A 221 -7.80 -11.60 13.55
CA GLY A 221 -6.73 -12.59 13.64
C GLY A 221 -5.34 -11.98 13.85
N ASP A 222 -5.19 -10.65 13.69
CA ASP A 222 -3.93 -9.93 13.96
C ASP A 222 -3.92 -9.42 15.39
N GLU A 223 -3.02 -9.97 16.23
CA GLU A 223 -2.94 -9.66 17.67
C GLU A 223 -2.63 -8.18 17.96
N PHE A 224 -1.80 -7.54 17.11
CA PHE A 224 -1.45 -6.12 17.28
C PHE A 224 -2.64 -5.22 16.99
N ILE A 225 -3.41 -5.55 15.94
CA ILE A 225 -4.64 -4.81 15.61
C ILE A 225 -5.71 -5.06 16.69
N ALA A 226 -5.88 -6.30 17.14
CA ALA A 226 -6.84 -6.63 18.19
C ALA A 226 -6.55 -5.85 19.49
N ALA A 227 -5.27 -5.67 19.83
CA ALA A 227 -4.86 -4.84 20.97
C ALA A 227 -5.25 -3.37 20.81
N LEU A 228 -5.11 -2.79 19.60
CA LEU A 228 -5.52 -1.42 19.28
C LEU A 228 -7.04 -1.19 19.42
N MET A 229 -7.86 -2.25 19.32
CA MET A 229 -9.32 -2.15 19.46
C MET A 229 -9.80 -2.08 20.91
N THR A 230 -8.92 -2.33 21.89
CA THR A 230 -9.29 -2.33 23.31
C THR A 230 -9.64 -0.93 23.82
N GLY A 231 -10.77 -0.79 24.52
CA GLY A 231 -11.19 0.48 25.10
C GLY A 231 -11.78 1.52 24.12
N GLN A 232 -11.86 1.20 22.83
CA GLN A 232 -12.38 2.11 21.80
C GLN A 232 -13.91 2.13 21.73
N SER A 233 -14.49 3.30 21.44
CA SER A 233 -15.95 3.55 21.46
C SER A 233 -16.64 3.55 20.09
N PHE A 234 -15.90 3.51 18.98
CA PHE A 234 -16.45 3.44 17.63
C PHE A 234 -17.06 2.05 17.31
N ARG A 235 -17.85 1.96 16.24
CA ARG A 235 -18.38 0.68 15.75
C ARG A 235 -17.24 -0.20 15.23
N LYS A 236 -17.22 -1.47 15.65
CA LYS A 236 -16.18 -2.45 15.32
C LYS A 236 -16.75 -3.56 14.44
N LEU A 237 -16.22 -3.70 13.24
CA LEU A 237 -16.54 -4.77 12.30
C LEU A 237 -15.30 -5.65 12.08
N PRO A 238 -15.14 -6.75 12.85
CA PRO A 238 -14.04 -7.68 12.67
C PRO A 238 -14.16 -8.44 11.36
N PHE A 239 -13.04 -8.72 10.70
CA PHE A 239 -12.96 -9.81 9.73
C PHE A 239 -11.96 -10.86 10.19
N TYR A 240 -12.22 -12.08 9.78
CA TYR A 240 -11.48 -13.27 10.16
C TYR A 240 -11.00 -14.00 8.92
N GLY A 241 -9.73 -14.39 8.90
CA GLY A 241 -9.18 -15.28 7.89
C GLY A 241 -9.78 -16.69 7.97
N TYR A 242 -9.40 -17.53 7.04
CA TYR A 242 -9.88 -18.91 6.97
C TYR A 242 -9.60 -19.68 8.28
N GLY A 243 -10.64 -20.28 8.84
CA GLY A 243 -10.56 -21.06 10.09
C GLY A 243 -10.37 -20.23 11.38
N GLN A 244 -10.35 -18.91 11.32
CA GLN A 244 -10.09 -18.03 12.47
C GLN A 244 -11.36 -17.51 13.16
N ALA A 245 -12.52 -17.56 12.47
CA ALA A 245 -13.75 -17.01 13.03
C ALA A 245 -14.26 -17.82 14.23
N PRO A 246 -14.68 -17.15 15.32
CA PRO A 246 -15.40 -17.83 16.42
C PRO A 246 -16.73 -18.42 15.90
N PRO A 247 -17.19 -19.55 16.43
CA PRO A 247 -18.40 -20.22 15.93
C PRO A 247 -19.65 -19.33 15.88
N GLN A 248 -19.73 -18.31 16.72
CA GLN A 248 -20.90 -17.42 16.85
C GLN A 248 -20.49 -15.94 16.88
N PHE A 249 -19.75 -15.44 15.86
CA PHE A 249 -19.53 -14.01 15.75
C PHE A 249 -20.86 -13.29 15.37
N LYS A 250 -21.09 -12.14 16.00
CA LYS A 250 -22.36 -11.40 15.84
C LYS A 250 -22.36 -10.44 14.66
N GLU A 251 -21.26 -9.72 14.46
CA GLU A 251 -21.03 -8.77 13.36
C GLU A 251 -19.65 -8.97 12.78
N GLY A 252 -19.48 -8.67 11.49
CA GLY A 252 -18.21 -8.78 10.80
C GLY A 252 -18.25 -9.70 9.58
N ALA A 253 -17.09 -10.20 9.17
CA ALA A 253 -16.95 -11.14 8.05
C ALA A 253 -16.03 -12.31 8.41
N ALA A 254 -16.36 -13.49 7.91
CA ALA A 254 -15.55 -14.70 8.07
C ALA A 254 -15.28 -15.34 6.71
N VAL A 255 -14.00 -15.57 6.41
CA VAL A 255 -13.56 -16.27 5.19
C VAL A 255 -13.72 -17.78 5.42
N THR A 256 -14.40 -18.45 4.50
CA THR A 256 -14.45 -19.91 4.38
C THR A 256 -13.61 -20.36 3.18
N SER A 257 -13.63 -21.65 2.83
CA SER A 257 -12.86 -22.16 1.69
C SER A 257 -13.29 -21.55 0.33
N GLN A 258 -14.56 -21.18 0.17
CA GLN A 258 -15.11 -20.73 -1.10
C GLN A 258 -16.03 -19.51 -1.00
N THR A 259 -16.31 -19.05 0.22
CA THR A 259 -17.24 -17.94 0.44
C THR A 259 -16.77 -17.04 1.56
N ILE A 260 -17.32 -15.82 1.63
CA ILE A 260 -17.25 -14.95 2.78
C ILE A 260 -18.64 -14.81 3.36
N LEU A 261 -18.81 -15.19 4.63
CA LEU A 261 -20.02 -14.92 5.38
C LEU A 261 -19.90 -13.54 6.03
N ILE A 262 -20.82 -12.64 5.70
CA ILE A 262 -20.92 -11.31 6.32
C ILE A 262 -22.16 -11.27 7.20
N ARG A 263 -21.99 -10.83 8.45
CA ARG A 263 -23.06 -10.51 9.39
C ARG A 263 -23.00 -9.01 9.73
N GLN A 264 -24.03 -8.30 9.35
CA GLN A 264 -24.09 -6.86 9.61
C GLN A 264 -25.54 -6.39 9.75
N ASP A 265 -25.82 -5.59 10.78
CA ASP A 265 -27.16 -5.01 11.05
C ASP A 265 -28.28 -6.08 11.08
N GLY A 266 -27.99 -7.25 11.66
CA GLY A 266 -28.91 -8.37 11.80
C GLY A 266 -29.20 -9.13 10.49
N LYS A 267 -28.45 -8.86 9.42
CA LYS A 267 -28.54 -9.54 8.13
C LYS A 267 -27.32 -10.42 7.90
N GLU A 268 -27.54 -11.50 7.15
CA GLU A 268 -26.46 -12.37 6.67
C GLU A 268 -26.35 -12.24 5.15
N HIS A 269 -25.12 -12.17 4.66
CA HIS A 269 -24.81 -12.17 3.24
C HIS A 269 -23.67 -13.14 2.96
N TRP A 270 -23.77 -13.84 1.83
CA TRP A 270 -22.76 -14.76 1.36
C TRP A 270 -22.14 -14.24 0.07
N ILE A 271 -20.82 -14.08 0.06
CA ILE A 271 -20.07 -13.67 -1.12
C ILE A 271 -19.34 -14.88 -1.66
N ASP A 272 -19.62 -15.25 -2.89
CA ASP A 272 -19.00 -16.38 -3.58
C ASP A 272 -17.62 -15.96 -4.11
N LEU A 273 -16.56 -16.57 -3.58
CA LEU A 273 -15.17 -16.32 -3.98
C LEU A 273 -14.80 -16.96 -5.31
N ASN A 274 -15.57 -17.94 -5.82
CA ASN A 274 -15.36 -18.52 -7.15
C ASN A 274 -15.61 -17.49 -8.28
N ARG A 275 -16.28 -16.39 -7.99
CA ARG A 275 -16.47 -15.25 -8.90
C ARG A 275 -15.22 -14.40 -9.04
N CYS A 276 -14.28 -14.50 -8.09
CA CYS A 276 -13.08 -13.67 -8.04
C CYS A 276 -11.93 -14.33 -8.80
N ARG A 277 -11.29 -13.58 -9.69
CA ARG A 277 -10.14 -14.06 -10.48
C ARG A 277 -8.79 -13.82 -9.77
N LEU A 278 -8.80 -13.27 -8.55
CA LEU A 278 -7.58 -13.04 -7.79
C LEU A 278 -6.94 -14.36 -7.37
N LEU A 279 -5.64 -14.49 -7.63
CA LEU A 279 -4.85 -15.63 -7.16
C LEU A 279 -4.41 -15.40 -5.71
N GLY A 280 -4.62 -16.42 -4.88
CA GLY A 280 -4.08 -16.48 -3.52
C GLY A 280 -5.10 -16.22 -2.41
N ASN A 281 -5.03 -17.09 -1.39
CA ASN A 281 -5.97 -17.10 -0.26
C ASN A 281 -5.92 -15.79 0.57
N HIS A 282 -4.79 -15.11 0.60
CA HIS A 282 -4.64 -13.83 1.31
C HIS A 282 -5.51 -12.71 0.71
N HIS A 283 -5.87 -12.80 -0.58
CA HIS A 283 -6.81 -11.86 -1.18
C HIS A 283 -8.24 -12.02 -0.64
N TYR A 284 -8.59 -13.19 -0.11
CA TYR A 284 -9.91 -13.39 0.49
C TYR A 284 -10.11 -12.54 1.75
N GLU A 285 -9.04 -12.32 2.52
CA GLU A 285 -9.05 -11.36 3.65
C GLU A 285 -9.20 -9.91 3.15
N ASP A 286 -8.46 -9.54 2.08
CA ASP A 286 -8.58 -8.22 1.46
C ASP A 286 -10.01 -7.99 0.93
N ILE A 287 -10.65 -9.02 0.32
CA ILE A 287 -12.03 -8.97 -0.16
C ILE A 287 -13.00 -8.86 1.02
N ALA A 288 -12.82 -9.63 2.09
CA ALA A 288 -13.67 -9.57 3.28
C ALA A 288 -13.67 -8.16 3.91
N ALA A 289 -12.47 -7.58 4.06
CA ALA A 289 -12.30 -6.20 4.53
C ALA A 289 -12.97 -5.19 3.59
N ALA A 290 -12.80 -5.36 2.26
CA ALA A 290 -13.39 -4.48 1.26
C ALA A 290 -14.93 -4.55 1.26
N CYS A 291 -15.50 -5.75 1.39
CA CYS A 291 -16.96 -5.94 1.49
C CYS A 291 -17.55 -5.21 2.71
N LEU A 292 -16.95 -5.41 3.90
CA LEU A 292 -17.40 -4.74 5.12
C LEU A 292 -17.31 -3.22 5.00
N ALA A 293 -16.18 -2.70 4.51
CA ALA A 293 -15.96 -1.27 4.34
C ALA A 293 -16.95 -0.68 3.31
N THR A 294 -17.21 -1.41 2.22
CA THR A 294 -18.18 -1.00 1.19
C THR A 294 -19.59 -0.90 1.77
N LEU A 295 -20.04 -1.91 2.53
CA LEU A 295 -21.36 -1.88 3.17
C LEU A 295 -21.45 -0.79 4.23
N ALA A 296 -20.41 -0.61 5.05
CA ALA A 296 -20.35 0.47 6.06
C ALA A 296 -20.39 1.88 5.42
N ALA A 297 -19.85 2.03 4.20
CA ALA A 297 -19.90 3.27 3.43
C ALA A 297 -21.16 3.43 2.56
N GLY A 298 -22.19 2.59 2.75
CA GLY A 298 -23.46 2.68 2.02
C GLY A 298 -23.46 2.09 0.62
N GLY A 299 -22.55 1.16 0.33
CA GLY A 299 -22.60 0.31 -0.85
C GLY A 299 -23.60 -0.84 -0.72
N THR A 300 -23.71 -1.68 -1.72
CA THR A 300 -24.71 -2.76 -1.82
C THR A 300 -24.05 -4.12 -2.11
N VAL A 301 -24.68 -5.20 -1.65
CA VAL A 301 -24.24 -6.58 -1.95
C VAL A 301 -24.22 -6.84 -3.47
N THR A 302 -25.21 -6.30 -4.20
CA THR A 302 -25.23 -6.40 -5.67
C THR A 302 -24.04 -5.72 -6.32
N GLY A 303 -23.63 -4.54 -5.80
CA GLY A 303 -22.43 -3.83 -6.26
C GLY A 303 -21.15 -4.61 -5.95
N ILE A 304 -21.08 -5.25 -4.78
CA ILE A 304 -19.95 -6.12 -4.41
C ILE A 304 -19.81 -7.27 -5.42
N HIS A 305 -20.90 -8.01 -5.70
CA HIS A 305 -20.85 -9.11 -6.65
C HIS A 305 -20.43 -8.66 -8.06
N ARG A 306 -21.00 -7.55 -8.57
CA ARG A 306 -20.60 -7.03 -9.89
C ARG A 306 -19.12 -6.67 -9.94
N ALA A 307 -18.62 -5.99 -8.91
CA ALA A 307 -17.21 -5.61 -8.86
C ALA A 307 -16.29 -6.85 -8.84
N LEU A 308 -16.65 -7.91 -8.10
CA LEU A 308 -15.87 -9.14 -8.06
C LEU A 308 -15.89 -9.90 -9.39
N ASP A 309 -17.00 -9.87 -10.13
CA ASP A 309 -17.10 -10.48 -11.47
C ASP A 309 -16.17 -9.79 -12.49
N ASP A 310 -16.02 -8.47 -12.37
CA ASP A 310 -15.29 -7.62 -13.32
C ASP A 310 -13.83 -7.36 -12.91
N PHE A 311 -13.42 -7.74 -11.69
CA PHE A 311 -12.10 -7.41 -11.16
C PHE A 311 -11.05 -8.47 -11.51
N ASP A 312 -10.16 -8.14 -12.44
CA ASP A 312 -9.08 -9.04 -12.90
C ASP A 312 -7.80 -8.97 -12.04
N GLY A 313 -7.82 -8.23 -10.94
CA GLY A 313 -6.63 -7.98 -10.10
C GLY A 313 -5.89 -6.70 -10.44
N LEU A 314 -4.72 -6.54 -9.84
CA LEU A 314 -3.87 -5.38 -10.06
C LEU A 314 -2.55 -5.80 -10.70
N PRO A 315 -1.99 -4.99 -11.61
CA PRO A 315 -0.68 -5.28 -12.18
C PRO A 315 0.38 -5.46 -11.07
N HIS A 316 1.24 -6.46 -11.27
CA HIS A 316 2.36 -6.77 -10.39
C HIS A 316 1.98 -7.26 -8.97
N ARG A 317 0.74 -7.72 -8.76
CA ARG A 317 0.25 -8.30 -7.50
C ARG A 317 -0.41 -9.64 -7.77
N MET A 318 0.35 -10.71 -7.58
CA MET A 318 -0.08 -12.08 -7.92
C MET A 318 -0.72 -12.16 -9.32
N GLU A 319 -0.23 -11.34 -10.23
CA GLU A 319 -0.76 -11.18 -11.58
C GLU A 319 -0.43 -12.40 -12.45
N PRO A 320 -1.41 -13.16 -12.95
CA PRO A 320 -1.15 -14.21 -13.93
C PRO A 320 -0.75 -13.57 -15.26
N VAL A 321 0.50 -13.78 -15.69
CA VAL A 321 1.02 -13.21 -16.94
C VAL A 321 0.66 -14.11 -18.12
N ARG A 322 1.01 -15.39 -18.01
CA ARG A 322 0.83 -16.37 -19.09
C ARG A 322 0.85 -17.80 -18.54
N THR A 323 0.05 -18.68 -19.13
CA THR A 323 0.27 -20.11 -19.03
C THR A 323 0.95 -20.60 -20.30
N PHE A 324 2.20 -21.09 -20.17
CA PHE A 324 2.99 -21.58 -21.29
C PHE A 324 3.47 -23.01 -21.03
N LYS A 325 3.27 -23.94 -21.97
CA LYS A 325 3.59 -25.38 -21.83
C LYS A 325 3.03 -25.98 -20.51
N ARG A 326 1.85 -25.54 -20.07
CA ARG A 326 1.18 -25.91 -18.80
C ARG A 326 1.95 -25.46 -17.54
N VAL A 327 2.80 -24.46 -17.65
CA VAL A 327 3.45 -23.75 -16.53
C VAL A 327 2.80 -22.38 -16.40
N LEU A 328 2.36 -22.03 -15.20
CA LEU A 328 1.77 -20.71 -14.90
C LEU A 328 2.89 -19.73 -14.49
N TYR A 329 2.96 -18.57 -15.13
CA TYR A 329 3.90 -17.50 -14.77
C TYR A 329 3.15 -16.39 -14.04
N VAL A 330 3.57 -16.07 -12.82
CA VAL A 330 2.91 -15.12 -11.92
C VAL A 330 3.86 -13.98 -11.55
N ASN A 331 3.39 -12.75 -11.74
CA ASN A 331 4.11 -11.53 -11.43
C ASN A 331 3.62 -10.93 -10.12
N ASP A 332 4.41 -11.07 -9.07
CA ASP A 332 4.20 -10.41 -7.78
C ASP A 332 5.37 -9.45 -7.47
N SER A 333 5.80 -8.68 -8.47
CA SER A 333 6.92 -7.72 -8.31
C SER A 333 6.67 -6.70 -7.18
N LYS A 334 5.44 -6.47 -6.77
CA LYS A 334 5.07 -5.63 -5.62
C LYS A 334 5.31 -6.30 -4.27
N GLY A 335 5.55 -7.59 -4.22
CA GLY A 335 5.98 -8.34 -3.03
C GLY A 335 7.40 -7.95 -2.60
N THR A 336 7.56 -6.78 -1.98
CA THR A 336 8.85 -6.15 -1.64
C THR A 336 9.31 -6.40 -0.21
N ASN A 337 8.67 -7.31 0.50
CA ASN A 337 9.06 -7.75 1.83
C ASN A 337 8.86 -9.27 2.00
N VAL A 338 9.50 -9.83 3.01
CA VAL A 338 9.52 -11.28 3.30
C VAL A 338 8.12 -11.84 3.52
N ASN A 339 7.25 -11.09 4.21
CA ASN A 339 5.87 -11.49 4.48
C ASN A 339 5.01 -11.59 3.20
N ALA A 340 5.25 -10.71 2.22
CA ALA A 340 4.57 -10.79 0.93
C ALA A 340 4.95 -12.08 0.20
N VAL A 341 6.23 -12.46 0.22
CA VAL A 341 6.71 -13.73 -0.36
C VAL A 341 6.04 -14.93 0.31
N ALA A 342 5.98 -14.94 1.65
CA ALA A 342 5.32 -16.02 2.40
C ALA A 342 3.85 -16.18 1.95
N ARG A 343 3.09 -15.08 1.92
CA ARG A 343 1.69 -15.09 1.47
C ARG A 343 1.52 -15.52 0.01
N ALA A 344 2.46 -15.15 -0.86
CA ALA A 344 2.43 -15.59 -2.26
C ALA A 344 2.69 -17.09 -2.38
N LEU A 345 3.64 -17.63 -1.62
CA LEU A 345 3.97 -19.07 -1.60
C LEU A 345 2.81 -19.92 -1.06
N ASP A 346 2.06 -19.44 -0.05
CA ASP A 346 0.88 -20.14 0.48
C ASP A 346 -0.20 -20.42 -0.57
N SER A 347 -0.13 -19.75 -1.71
CA SER A 347 -1.11 -19.89 -2.79
C SER A 347 -0.83 -21.04 -3.75
N PHE A 348 0.34 -21.68 -3.65
CA PHE A 348 0.80 -22.68 -4.62
C PHE A 348 1.49 -23.87 -3.94
N GLU A 349 1.58 -25.01 -4.67
CA GLU A 349 2.20 -26.23 -4.15
C GLU A 349 3.58 -26.52 -4.75
N ALA A 350 3.84 -26.07 -5.98
CA ALA A 350 5.06 -26.40 -6.70
C ALA A 350 5.60 -25.17 -7.43
N VAL A 351 6.54 -24.47 -6.79
CA VAL A 351 7.00 -23.14 -7.20
C VAL A 351 8.46 -23.16 -7.65
N ILE A 352 8.74 -22.50 -8.76
CA ILE A 352 10.08 -21.99 -9.08
C ILE A 352 10.05 -20.50 -8.72
N LEU A 353 10.77 -20.14 -7.66
CA LEU A 353 10.70 -18.81 -7.06
C LEU A 353 11.84 -17.92 -7.57
N ILE A 354 11.50 -16.72 -8.04
CA ILE A 354 12.46 -15.67 -8.39
C ILE A 354 12.43 -14.61 -7.29
N MET A 355 13.57 -14.41 -6.59
CA MET A 355 13.74 -13.45 -5.50
C MET A 355 14.93 -12.53 -5.74
N GLY A 356 14.93 -11.38 -5.07
CA GLY A 356 16.06 -10.47 -4.99
C GLY A 356 15.75 -9.03 -5.32
N GLY A 357 16.78 -8.20 -5.26
CA GLY A 357 16.68 -6.75 -5.33
C GLY A 357 17.46 -6.11 -4.17
N GLN A 358 17.09 -4.90 -3.78
CA GLN A 358 17.69 -4.17 -2.65
C GLN A 358 17.03 -4.59 -1.33
N ASP A 359 17.81 -5.15 -0.41
CA ASP A 359 17.35 -5.55 0.92
C ASP A 359 17.04 -4.34 1.81
N LYS A 360 16.01 -4.47 2.63
CA LYS A 360 15.59 -3.49 3.65
C LYS A 360 15.74 -4.02 5.08
N GLY A 361 16.59 -5.04 5.27
CA GLY A 361 16.75 -5.72 6.56
C GLY A 361 15.72 -6.83 6.77
N GLY A 362 15.32 -7.53 5.71
CA GLY A 362 14.36 -8.63 5.77
C GLY A 362 14.93 -9.88 6.44
N ASP A 363 14.14 -10.52 7.30
CA ASP A 363 14.48 -11.84 7.87
C ASP A 363 14.16 -12.95 6.88
N PHE A 364 15.07 -13.21 5.93
CA PHE A 364 14.91 -14.29 4.95
C PHE A 364 14.92 -15.70 5.60
N ALA A 365 15.49 -15.84 6.81
CA ALA A 365 15.52 -17.13 7.49
C ALA A 365 14.11 -17.61 7.88
N SER A 366 13.20 -16.69 8.16
CA SER A 366 11.81 -17.02 8.47
C SER A 366 11.06 -17.70 7.31
N LEU A 367 11.52 -17.52 6.06
CA LEU A 367 10.95 -18.21 4.89
C LEU A 367 11.42 -19.67 4.73
N ALA A 368 12.48 -20.08 5.42
CA ALA A 368 13.11 -21.38 5.16
C ALA A 368 12.16 -22.58 5.26
N PRO A 369 11.25 -22.68 6.25
CA PRO A 369 10.30 -23.81 6.31
C PRO A 369 9.36 -23.84 5.09
N LEU A 370 8.81 -22.68 4.71
CA LEU A 370 7.86 -22.57 3.60
C LEU A 370 8.54 -22.80 2.25
N VAL A 371 9.76 -22.29 2.09
CA VAL A 371 10.58 -22.52 0.89
C VAL A 371 10.95 -24.01 0.76
N ALA A 372 11.28 -24.69 1.85
CA ALA A 372 11.56 -26.12 1.82
C ALA A 372 10.32 -26.95 1.43
N ASP A 373 9.13 -26.52 1.80
CA ASP A 373 7.86 -27.20 1.51
C ASP A 373 7.35 -26.94 0.08
N LYS A 374 7.39 -25.69 -0.38
CA LYS A 374 6.70 -25.22 -1.60
C LYS A 374 7.61 -25.00 -2.81
N VAL A 375 8.91 -24.72 -2.59
CA VAL A 375 9.80 -24.26 -3.66
C VAL A 375 10.67 -25.40 -4.16
N LYS A 376 10.54 -25.73 -5.44
CA LYS A 376 11.41 -26.72 -6.11
C LYS A 376 12.78 -26.16 -6.44
N ARG A 377 12.82 -24.87 -6.79
CA ARG A 377 14.06 -24.17 -7.15
C ARG A 377 13.95 -22.67 -6.86
N LEU A 378 15.03 -22.11 -6.36
CA LEU A 378 15.16 -20.69 -6.08
C LEU A 378 16.11 -20.06 -7.10
N ILE A 379 15.69 -18.95 -7.70
CA ILE A 379 16.52 -18.15 -8.60
C ILE A 379 16.67 -16.77 -7.96
N VAL A 380 17.91 -16.34 -7.76
CA VAL A 380 18.20 -15.07 -7.08
C VAL A 380 18.91 -14.10 -8.00
N VAL A 381 18.47 -12.82 -7.95
CA VAL A 381 18.95 -11.73 -8.81
C VAL A 381 19.15 -10.45 -7.99
N GLY A 382 20.06 -9.58 -8.41
CA GLY A 382 20.28 -8.27 -7.79
C GLY A 382 21.16 -8.28 -6.54
N GLU A 383 21.15 -7.16 -5.82
CA GLU A 383 22.06 -6.86 -4.70
C GLU A 383 21.98 -7.92 -3.57
N SER A 384 20.79 -8.33 -3.18
CA SER A 384 20.56 -9.28 -2.08
C SER A 384 20.77 -10.75 -2.46
N ALA A 385 21.10 -11.07 -3.73
CA ALA A 385 21.23 -12.45 -4.22
C ALA A 385 22.21 -13.31 -3.38
N ALA A 386 23.31 -12.73 -2.90
CA ALA A 386 24.28 -13.44 -2.08
C ALA A 386 23.73 -13.81 -0.70
N VAL A 387 23.04 -12.88 -0.04
CA VAL A 387 22.45 -13.08 1.29
C VAL A 387 21.34 -14.12 1.23
N ILE A 388 20.39 -13.96 0.28
CA ILE A 388 19.27 -14.89 0.09
C ILE A 388 19.80 -16.30 -0.22
N SER A 389 20.78 -16.43 -1.12
CA SER A 389 21.38 -17.72 -1.46
C SER A 389 22.10 -18.38 -0.27
N THR A 390 22.73 -17.59 0.61
CA THR A 390 23.40 -18.14 1.80
C THR A 390 22.40 -18.69 2.80
N VAL A 391 21.24 -18.06 2.94
CA VAL A 391 20.20 -18.45 3.90
C VAL A 391 19.31 -19.55 3.33
N LEU A 392 18.67 -19.32 2.19
CA LEU A 392 17.66 -20.22 1.61
C LEU A 392 18.27 -21.32 0.75
N GLY A 393 19.47 -21.11 0.21
CA GLY A 393 20.19 -22.13 -0.56
C GLY A 393 20.61 -23.37 0.24
N ARG A 394 20.42 -23.35 1.57
CA ARG A 394 20.60 -24.51 2.45
C ARG A 394 19.40 -25.48 2.40
N VAL A 395 18.24 -25.00 2.00
CA VAL A 395 16.99 -25.77 2.03
C VAL A 395 16.42 -26.06 0.64
N VAL A 396 16.88 -25.34 -0.39
CA VAL A 396 16.43 -25.54 -1.77
C VAL A 396 17.58 -25.29 -2.78
N PRO A 397 17.64 -26.04 -3.90
CA PRO A 397 18.59 -25.75 -4.99
C PRO A 397 18.43 -24.31 -5.47
N THR A 398 19.56 -23.56 -5.49
CA THR A 398 19.55 -22.12 -5.75
C THR A 398 20.53 -21.75 -6.86
N ASP A 399 20.06 -20.94 -7.83
CA ASP A 399 20.88 -20.37 -8.92
C ASP A 399 20.95 -18.85 -8.77
N LYS A 400 22.15 -18.29 -8.95
CA LYS A 400 22.37 -16.85 -9.05
C LYS A 400 22.44 -16.45 -10.52
N VAL A 401 21.74 -15.38 -10.87
CA VAL A 401 21.69 -14.85 -12.25
C VAL A 401 21.94 -13.34 -12.26
N SER A 402 22.28 -12.81 -13.45
CA SER A 402 22.65 -11.39 -13.62
C SER A 402 21.46 -10.45 -13.70
N ASP A 403 20.37 -10.89 -14.32
CA ASP A 403 19.24 -10.07 -14.71
C ASP A 403 17.94 -10.87 -14.84
N MET A 404 16.84 -10.17 -15.14
CA MET A 404 15.50 -10.77 -15.24
C MET A 404 15.38 -11.71 -16.45
N THR A 405 16.08 -11.42 -17.55
CA THR A 405 16.07 -12.28 -18.75
C THR A 405 16.66 -13.65 -18.42
N ALA A 406 17.82 -13.67 -17.77
CA ALA A 406 18.44 -14.90 -17.31
C ALA A 406 17.60 -15.62 -16.26
N ALA A 407 16.91 -14.87 -15.38
CA ALA A 407 16.03 -15.45 -14.37
C ALA A 407 14.83 -16.18 -14.98
N VAL A 408 14.14 -15.54 -15.92
CA VAL A 408 12.97 -16.14 -16.59
C VAL A 408 13.38 -17.34 -17.45
N GLN A 409 14.49 -17.23 -18.20
CA GLN A 409 15.00 -18.36 -19.02
C GLN A 409 15.38 -19.54 -18.11
N LYS A 410 16.10 -19.29 -17.02
CA LYS A 410 16.50 -20.33 -16.07
C LYS A 410 15.27 -21.00 -15.42
N ALA A 411 14.27 -20.20 -15.05
CA ALA A 411 13.01 -20.73 -14.52
C ALA A 411 12.29 -21.61 -15.54
N HIS A 412 12.25 -21.17 -16.79
CA HIS A 412 11.65 -21.94 -17.89
C HIS A 412 12.33 -23.29 -18.11
N ASP A 413 13.67 -23.32 -18.07
CA ASP A 413 14.47 -24.54 -18.29
C ASP A 413 14.22 -25.63 -17.23
N PHE A 414 13.84 -25.23 -16.00
CA PHE A 414 13.55 -26.15 -14.90
C PHE A 414 12.08 -26.49 -14.73
N ALA A 415 11.18 -25.62 -15.23
CA ALA A 415 9.76 -25.79 -15.04
C ALA A 415 9.21 -27.01 -15.80
N VAL A 416 8.40 -27.80 -15.12
CA VAL A 416 7.64 -28.90 -15.73
C VAL A 416 6.15 -28.60 -15.71
N PRO A 417 5.34 -29.24 -16.58
CA PRO A 417 3.90 -29.03 -16.60
C PRO A 417 3.25 -29.17 -15.22
N GLY A 418 2.52 -28.16 -14.79
CA GLY A 418 1.88 -28.07 -13.48
C GLY A 418 2.63 -27.17 -12.47
N ASP A 419 3.86 -26.77 -12.79
CA ASP A 419 4.61 -25.84 -11.94
C ASP A 419 4.12 -24.38 -12.10
N VAL A 420 4.47 -23.57 -11.11
CA VAL A 420 4.30 -22.13 -11.11
C VAL A 420 5.66 -21.45 -11.07
N VAL A 421 5.93 -20.55 -12.03
CA VAL A 421 7.07 -19.63 -11.96
C VAL A 421 6.57 -18.33 -11.33
N LEU A 422 7.05 -18.05 -10.13
CA LEU A 422 6.61 -16.90 -9.32
C LEU A 422 7.74 -15.88 -9.17
N LEU A 423 7.53 -14.68 -9.69
CA LEU A 423 8.33 -13.52 -9.31
C LEU A 423 7.71 -12.93 -8.03
N SER A 424 8.30 -13.18 -6.86
CA SER A 424 7.97 -12.50 -5.60
C SER A 424 9.27 -12.15 -4.89
N PRO A 425 9.77 -10.91 -5.11
CA PRO A 425 11.18 -10.59 -4.87
C PRO A 425 11.59 -10.53 -3.40
N GLY A 426 10.68 -10.20 -2.48
CA GLY A 426 11.02 -9.99 -1.07
C GLY A 426 11.86 -8.74 -0.78
N CYS A 427 12.25 -8.00 -1.82
CA CYS A 427 13.19 -6.88 -1.80
C CYS A 427 12.66 -5.69 -2.63
N ALA A 428 13.13 -4.48 -2.32
CA ALA A 428 12.91 -3.32 -3.18
C ALA A 428 13.60 -3.53 -4.55
N SER A 429 13.23 -2.71 -5.53
CA SER A 429 13.71 -2.85 -6.91
C SER A 429 14.81 -1.84 -7.28
N PHE A 430 15.19 -0.95 -6.37
CA PHE A 430 16.00 0.24 -6.66
C PHE A 430 17.47 -0.04 -6.99
N ASP A 431 17.92 -1.28 -6.87
CA ASP A 431 19.25 -1.72 -7.30
C ASP A 431 19.38 -1.84 -8.83
N GLN A 432 18.31 -2.26 -9.53
CA GLN A 432 18.32 -2.47 -10.98
C GLN A 432 17.19 -1.75 -11.73
N TYR A 433 16.17 -1.23 -11.03
CA TYR A 433 14.99 -0.62 -11.64
C TYR A 433 14.56 0.65 -10.90
N GLU A 434 13.95 1.59 -11.60
CA GLU A 434 13.39 2.81 -11.02
C GLU A 434 12.29 2.53 -9.98
N ASN A 435 11.54 1.44 -10.17
CA ASN A 435 10.44 1.05 -9.29
C ASN A 435 10.03 -0.41 -9.53
N TYR A 436 9.16 -0.93 -8.67
CA TYR A 436 8.65 -2.30 -8.78
C TYR A 436 7.87 -2.56 -10.09
N ALA A 437 7.21 -1.54 -10.65
CA ALA A 437 6.46 -1.70 -11.88
C ALA A 437 7.39 -1.91 -13.08
N ALA A 438 8.52 -1.19 -13.14
CA ALA A 438 9.55 -1.41 -14.15
C ALA A 438 10.11 -2.84 -14.09
N ARG A 439 10.39 -3.37 -12.88
CA ARG A 439 10.81 -4.76 -12.67
C ARG A 439 9.73 -5.76 -13.11
N GLY A 440 8.48 -5.52 -12.74
CA GLY A 440 7.38 -6.40 -13.11
C GLY A 440 7.06 -6.38 -14.61
N ASN A 441 7.21 -5.23 -15.27
CA ASN A 441 7.07 -5.12 -16.73
C ASN A 441 8.21 -5.85 -17.46
N ASP A 442 9.42 -5.83 -16.91
CA ASP A 442 10.54 -6.56 -17.47
C ASP A 442 10.32 -8.08 -17.36
N PHE A 443 9.85 -8.57 -16.21
CA PHE A 443 9.44 -9.97 -16.05
C PHE A 443 8.36 -10.36 -17.08
N ARG A 444 7.28 -9.57 -17.19
CA ARG A 444 6.19 -9.82 -18.14
C ARG A 444 6.72 -9.93 -19.57
N ARG A 445 7.51 -8.96 -20.02
CA ARG A 445 8.10 -8.95 -21.37
C ARG A 445 8.92 -10.21 -21.64
N ASN A 446 9.77 -10.63 -20.70
CA ASN A 446 10.58 -11.85 -20.86
C ASN A 446 9.70 -13.11 -20.90
N VAL A 447 8.64 -13.20 -20.10
CA VAL A 447 7.70 -14.33 -20.12
C VAL A 447 6.94 -14.40 -21.46
N GLU A 448 6.50 -13.25 -21.99
CA GLU A 448 5.78 -13.17 -23.27
C GLU A 448 6.67 -13.61 -24.45
N GLN A 449 7.97 -13.43 -24.36
CA GLN A 449 8.95 -13.80 -25.40
C GLN A 449 9.38 -15.29 -25.36
N LEU A 450 8.98 -16.08 -24.36
CA LEU A 450 9.29 -17.51 -24.30
C LEU A 450 8.72 -18.26 -25.50
N GLN A 451 9.54 -19.14 -26.09
CA GLN A 451 9.24 -19.93 -27.31
C GLN A 451 9.03 -21.43 -27.02
#